data_cde84d7f10cf804948537cf5771bb6e6
#
_entry.id   cde84d7f10cf804948537cf5771bb6e6
#
_cell.length_a   1.000
_cell.length_b   1.000
_cell.length_c   1.000
_cell.angle_alpha   90.00
_cell.angle_beta   90.00
_cell.angle_gamma   90.00
#
_symmetry.space_group_name_H-M   'P 1'
#
loop_
_entity.id
_entity.type
_entity.pdbx_description
1 polymer ?
#
loop_
_entity_poly.entity_id
_entity_poly.type
_entity_poly.pdbx_seq_one_letter_code
_entity_poly.pdbx_strand_id
1 'polypeptide(L)'
;MHAPPLPDVESIVYQVLKDLGGISVFAFDAGAEWPFVSETVSIQVDVHASSKKRTHDRAYQARQMLLQLPFDPASQVGRVDILSGPQWLPEADGAPRYVLRVGVSVRAFRKVK
;
A
#
# COMPACT_ATOMS: atom_id res chain seq x y z
N MET A 1 -1.78 14.18 27.60
CA MET A 1 -1.04 13.02 27.14
C MET A 1 -1.38 12.69 25.68
N HIS A 2 -0.37 12.40 24.92
CA HIS A 2 -0.57 12.10 23.50
C HIS A 2 -0.34 10.64 23.24
N ALA A 3 -1.22 10.05 22.44
CA ALA A 3 -0.97 8.73 21.90
C ALA A 3 0.21 8.80 20.93
N PRO A 4 1.02 7.74 20.82
CA PRO A 4 2.06 7.72 19.80
C PRO A 4 1.44 7.90 18.42
N PRO A 5 2.05 8.65 17.52
CA PRO A 5 1.49 8.78 16.19
C PRO A 5 1.60 7.45 15.44
N LEU A 6 0.58 7.16 14.66
CA LEU A 6 0.65 6.04 13.73
C LEU A 6 1.32 6.49 12.45
N PRO A 7 2.06 5.60 11.80
CA PRO A 7 2.66 5.93 10.51
C PRO A 7 1.61 6.30 9.49
N ASP A 8 1.98 7.19 8.56
CA ASP A 8 1.13 7.51 7.41
C ASP A 8 1.29 6.42 6.37
N VAL A 9 0.31 5.52 6.32
CA VAL A 9 0.40 4.34 5.48
C VAL A 9 0.40 4.68 4.00
N GLU A 10 -0.40 5.68 3.58
CA GLU A 10 -0.35 6.11 2.18
C GLU A 10 1.06 6.54 1.79
N SER A 11 1.70 7.30 2.66
CA SER A 11 3.05 7.78 2.39
C SER A 11 4.05 6.64 2.34
N ILE A 12 3.94 5.68 3.26
CA ILE A 12 4.83 4.53 3.27
C ILE A 12 4.71 3.76 1.96
N VAL A 13 3.49 3.47 1.54
CA VAL A 13 3.25 2.71 0.31
C VAL A 13 3.75 3.49 -0.90
N TYR A 14 3.44 4.78 -0.96
CA TYR A 14 3.87 5.58 -2.09
C TYR A 14 5.40 5.64 -2.18
N GLN A 15 6.08 5.86 -1.05
CA GLN A 15 7.54 5.96 -1.05
C GLN A 15 8.20 4.68 -1.54
N VAL A 16 7.61 3.53 -1.21
CA VAL A 16 8.13 2.24 -1.66
C VAL A 16 7.96 2.06 -3.16
N LEU A 17 6.82 2.51 -3.71
CA LEU A 17 6.44 2.20 -5.08
C LEU A 17 6.75 3.30 -6.09
N LYS A 18 7.06 4.50 -5.63
CA LYS A 18 7.13 5.69 -6.52
C LYS A 18 8.13 5.53 -7.66
N ASP A 19 9.21 4.81 -7.43
CA ASP A 19 10.26 4.67 -8.45
C ASP A 19 9.83 3.79 -9.61
N LEU A 20 8.74 3.05 -9.46
CA LEU A 20 8.17 2.30 -10.57
C LEU A 20 7.56 3.24 -11.63
N GLY A 21 7.12 4.42 -11.19
CA GLY A 21 6.42 5.36 -12.07
C GLY A 21 4.96 4.98 -12.28
N GLY A 22 4.13 5.98 -12.52
CA GLY A 22 2.72 5.74 -12.83
C GLY A 22 1.92 5.19 -11.66
N ILE A 23 2.29 5.52 -10.43
CA ILE A 23 1.67 4.97 -9.24
C ILE A 23 0.84 6.05 -8.56
N SER A 24 -0.41 5.72 -8.23
CA SER A 24 -1.27 6.54 -7.38
C SER A 24 -1.73 5.68 -6.20
N VAL A 25 -1.72 6.26 -5.03
CA VAL A 25 -2.01 5.54 -3.79
C VAL A 25 -3.12 6.26 -3.04
N PHE A 26 -4.13 5.49 -2.63
CA PHE A 26 -5.28 6.05 -1.92
C PHE A 26 -5.62 5.16 -0.73
N ALA A 27 -5.76 5.76 0.45
CA ALA A 27 -6.35 5.07 1.58
C ALA A 27 -7.86 5.17 1.46
N PHE A 28 -8.57 4.05 1.50
CA PHE A 28 -10.02 4.08 1.37
C PHE A 28 -10.75 3.53 2.59
N ASP A 29 -10.04 2.94 3.52
CA ASP A 29 -10.62 2.45 4.74
C ASP A 29 -9.51 2.31 5.77
N ALA A 30 -9.78 2.74 7.00
CA ALA A 30 -8.81 2.66 8.07
C ALA A 30 -9.53 2.24 9.34
N GLY A 31 -9.00 1.23 10.01
CA GLY A 31 -9.52 0.75 11.27
C GLY A 31 -8.41 0.65 12.28
N ALA A 32 -8.69 1.09 13.48
CA ALA A 32 -7.75 1.00 14.58
C ALA A 32 -8.21 -0.11 15.52
N GLU A 33 -7.28 -0.94 15.96
CA GLU A 33 -7.56 -1.96 16.94
C GLU A 33 -7.31 -1.43 18.33
N TRP A 34 -8.19 -1.79 19.21
CA TRP A 34 -8.02 -1.46 20.62
C TRP A 34 -7.20 -2.56 21.27
N PRO A 35 -6.21 -2.26 22.13
CA PRO A 35 -5.91 -0.96 22.74
C PRO A 35 -4.83 -0.14 22.04
N PHE A 36 -4.84 0.00 20.77
CA PHE A 36 -4.03 0.98 20.08
C PHE A 36 -2.59 0.62 19.84
N VAL A 37 -2.32 -0.63 19.55
CA VAL A 37 -0.95 -0.98 19.20
C VAL A 37 -0.79 -1.15 17.71
N SER A 38 -1.88 -1.17 16.96
CA SER A 38 -1.80 -1.35 15.52
C SER A 38 -2.99 -0.70 14.84
N GLU A 39 -2.83 -0.46 13.56
CA GLU A 39 -3.87 0.05 12.70
C GLU A 39 -3.80 -0.70 11.39
N THR A 40 -4.97 -1.04 10.84
CA THR A 40 -5.04 -1.64 9.51
C THR A 40 -5.69 -0.63 8.58
N VAL A 41 -5.01 -0.32 7.49
CA VAL A 41 -5.47 0.63 6.50
C VAL A 41 -5.61 -0.09 5.18
N SER A 42 -6.77 0.08 4.55
CA SER A 42 -7.00 -0.46 3.22
C SER A 42 -6.53 0.56 2.20
N ILE A 43 -5.62 0.13 1.35
CA ILE A 43 -4.96 1.00 0.38
C ILE A 43 -5.30 0.50 -1.02
N GLN A 44 -5.66 1.43 -1.88
CA GLN A 44 -5.79 1.16 -3.30
C GLN A 44 -4.59 1.73 -4.02
N VAL A 45 -3.97 0.92 -4.86
CA VAL A 45 -2.84 1.33 -5.68
C VAL A 45 -3.28 1.24 -7.13
N ASP A 46 -3.30 2.37 -7.81
CA ASP A 46 -3.57 2.43 -9.24
C ASP A 46 -2.23 2.49 -9.96
N VAL A 47 -2.07 1.60 -10.94
CA VAL A 47 -0.81 1.47 -11.67
C VAL A 47 -1.06 1.75 -13.14
N HIS A 48 -0.30 2.69 -13.69
CA HIS A 48 -0.39 3.09 -15.09
C HIS A 48 0.94 2.90 -15.79
N ALA A 49 0.87 2.54 -17.05
CA ALA A 49 2.06 2.49 -17.90
C ALA A 49 1.61 2.68 -19.35
N SER A 50 2.55 2.58 -20.29
CA SER A 50 2.28 2.91 -21.68
C SER A 50 1.50 1.83 -22.44
N SER A 51 1.44 0.61 -21.90
CA SER A 51 0.73 -0.48 -22.53
C SER A 51 0.13 -1.39 -21.48
N LYS A 52 -0.81 -2.25 -21.89
CA LYS A 52 -1.43 -3.20 -20.98
C LYS A 52 -0.38 -4.12 -20.37
N LYS A 53 0.55 -4.62 -21.19
CA LYS A 53 1.56 -5.55 -20.70
C LYS A 53 2.49 -4.88 -19.69
N ARG A 54 2.95 -3.67 -19.98
CA ARG A 54 3.82 -2.94 -19.06
C ARG A 54 3.11 -2.61 -17.76
N THR A 55 1.83 -2.25 -17.85
CA THR A 55 1.03 -1.95 -16.68
C THR A 55 0.87 -3.19 -15.82
N HIS A 56 0.58 -4.33 -16.46
CA HIS A 56 0.46 -5.61 -15.77
C HIS A 56 1.75 -5.95 -15.03
N ASP A 57 2.88 -5.88 -15.73
CA ASP A 57 4.17 -6.26 -15.13
C ASP A 57 4.51 -5.34 -13.96
N ARG A 58 4.25 -4.04 -14.13
CA ARG A 58 4.49 -3.06 -13.07
C ARG A 58 3.60 -3.30 -11.87
N ALA A 59 2.33 -3.65 -12.11
CA ALA A 59 1.41 -3.92 -11.02
C ALA A 59 1.82 -5.14 -10.19
N TYR A 60 2.28 -6.19 -10.87
CA TYR A 60 2.75 -7.37 -10.14
C TYR A 60 4.07 -7.10 -9.42
N GLN A 61 4.91 -6.27 -9.98
CA GLN A 61 6.12 -5.83 -9.29
C GLN A 61 5.76 -5.04 -8.03
N ALA A 62 4.78 -4.14 -8.13
CA ALA A 62 4.31 -3.39 -6.98
C ALA A 62 3.79 -4.33 -5.90
N ARG A 63 3.01 -5.34 -6.29
CA ARG A 63 2.50 -6.32 -5.35
C ARG A 63 3.64 -7.01 -4.59
N GLN A 64 4.65 -7.44 -5.30
CA GLN A 64 5.78 -8.11 -4.66
C GLN A 64 6.55 -7.19 -3.72
N MET A 65 6.72 -5.93 -4.11
CA MET A 65 7.40 -4.98 -3.25
C MET A 65 6.62 -4.74 -1.95
N LEU A 66 5.29 -4.66 -2.04
CA LEU A 66 4.48 -4.48 -0.85
C LEU A 66 4.53 -5.71 0.07
N LEU A 67 4.54 -6.90 -0.51
CA LEU A 67 4.61 -8.13 0.28
C LEU A 67 5.95 -8.27 1.01
N GLN A 68 6.97 -7.55 0.58
CA GLN A 68 8.27 -7.55 1.26
C GLN A 68 8.32 -6.61 2.45
N LEU A 69 7.40 -5.65 2.55
CA LEU A 69 7.44 -4.64 3.61
C LEU A 69 7.50 -5.21 5.02
N PRO A 70 6.74 -6.27 5.37
CA PRO A 70 6.81 -6.79 6.73
C PRO A 70 8.16 -7.35 7.10
N PHE A 71 9.00 -7.66 6.12
CA PHE A 71 10.32 -8.23 6.38
C PHE A 71 11.38 -7.14 6.55
N ASP A 72 11.03 -5.89 6.34
CA ASP A 72 11.92 -4.76 6.55
C ASP A 72 11.57 -4.12 7.91
N PRO A 73 12.44 -4.28 8.91
CA PRO A 73 12.11 -3.74 10.24
C PRO A 73 11.98 -2.22 10.26
N ALA A 74 12.56 -1.52 9.29
CA ALA A 74 12.45 -0.07 9.24
C ALA A 74 11.11 0.41 8.68
N SER A 75 10.31 -0.50 8.08
CA SER A 75 9.08 -0.10 7.42
C SER A 75 7.95 0.23 8.38
N GLN A 76 8.00 -0.27 9.60
CA GLN A 76 6.92 -0.18 10.59
C GLN A 76 5.67 -0.95 10.18
N VAL A 77 5.74 -1.70 9.09
CA VAL A 77 4.63 -2.51 8.60
C VAL A 77 4.77 -3.90 9.18
N GLY A 78 3.73 -4.37 9.85
CA GLY A 78 3.74 -5.71 10.43
C GLY A 78 3.11 -6.76 9.53
N ARG A 79 2.20 -6.34 8.63
CA ARG A 79 1.49 -7.29 7.80
C ARG A 79 0.95 -6.61 6.57
N VAL A 80 0.96 -7.32 5.45
CA VAL A 80 0.33 -6.89 4.20
C VAL A 80 -0.54 -8.03 3.71
N ASP A 81 -1.82 -7.75 3.48
CA ASP A 81 -2.77 -8.71 2.93
C ASP A 81 -3.23 -8.22 1.57
N ILE A 82 -3.24 -9.09 0.58
CA ILE A 82 -3.77 -8.74 -0.72
C ILE A 82 -5.28 -8.92 -0.67
N LEU A 83 -5.99 -7.81 -0.80
CA LEU A 83 -7.46 -7.82 -0.77
C LEU A 83 -8.03 -8.13 -2.14
N SER A 84 -7.44 -7.57 -3.20
CA SER A 84 -7.84 -7.89 -4.56
C SER A 84 -6.78 -7.41 -5.54
N GLY A 85 -6.74 -8.07 -6.68
CA GLY A 85 -5.89 -7.67 -7.79
C GLY A 85 -4.47 -8.22 -7.72
N PRO A 86 -3.62 -7.74 -8.60
CA PRO A 86 -3.85 -6.69 -9.61
C PRO A 86 -4.94 -7.05 -10.59
N GLN A 87 -5.82 -6.08 -10.85
CA GLN A 87 -6.98 -6.29 -11.70
C GLN A 87 -6.97 -5.27 -12.83
N TRP A 88 -7.26 -5.74 -14.05
CA TRP A 88 -7.34 -4.86 -15.21
C TRP A 88 -8.61 -4.02 -15.11
N LEU A 89 -8.42 -2.71 -14.92
CA LEU A 89 -9.53 -1.76 -14.86
C LEU A 89 -9.09 -0.50 -15.59
N PRO A 90 -9.17 -0.51 -16.94
CA PRO A 90 -8.68 0.65 -17.70
C PRO A 90 -9.47 1.91 -17.38
N GLU A 91 -8.84 3.05 -17.62
CA GLU A 91 -9.50 4.33 -17.48
C GLU A 91 -10.68 4.44 -18.47
N ALA A 92 -11.56 5.40 -18.21
CA ALA A 92 -12.72 5.61 -19.09
C ALA A 92 -12.32 5.90 -20.52
N ASP A 93 -11.16 6.51 -20.74
CA ASP A 93 -10.64 6.81 -22.07
C ASP A 93 -9.85 5.65 -22.67
N GLY A 94 -9.80 4.52 -21.99
CA GLY A 94 -9.09 3.34 -22.48
C GLY A 94 -7.62 3.27 -22.06
N ALA A 95 -7.12 4.26 -21.33
CA ALA A 95 -5.73 4.23 -20.90
C ALA A 95 -5.48 3.02 -19.99
N PRO A 96 -4.33 2.35 -20.13
CA PRO A 96 -4.04 1.15 -19.36
C PRO A 96 -3.94 1.45 -17.86
N ARG A 97 -4.65 0.66 -17.07
CA ARG A 97 -4.60 0.76 -15.62
C ARG A 97 -4.85 -0.60 -15.00
N TYR A 98 -4.03 -0.97 -14.02
CA TYR A 98 -4.31 -2.07 -13.12
C TYR A 98 -4.54 -1.51 -11.72
N VAL A 99 -5.43 -2.13 -10.99
CA VAL A 99 -5.79 -1.71 -9.63
C VAL A 99 -5.47 -2.84 -8.67
N LEU A 100 -4.76 -2.50 -7.60
CA LEU A 100 -4.39 -3.43 -6.55
C LEU A 100 -4.92 -2.87 -5.24
N ARG A 101 -5.57 -3.71 -4.45
CA ARG A 101 -6.04 -3.31 -3.12
C ARG A 101 -5.39 -4.19 -2.09
N VAL A 102 -4.85 -3.56 -1.06
CA VAL A 102 -4.12 -4.26 0.00
C VAL A 102 -4.54 -3.72 1.35
N GLY A 103 -4.51 -4.59 2.35
CA GLY A 103 -4.63 -4.19 3.74
C GLY A 103 -3.23 -4.12 4.32
N VAL A 104 -2.87 -2.99 4.88
CA VAL A 104 -1.55 -2.77 5.46
C VAL A 104 -1.72 -2.51 6.94
N SER A 105 -1.11 -3.36 7.76
CA SER A 105 -1.18 -3.25 9.20
C SER A 105 0.13 -2.67 9.71
N VAL A 106 0.03 -1.59 10.45
CA VAL A 106 1.18 -0.91 11.02
C VAL A 106 1.01 -0.87 12.52
N ARG A 107 2.12 -0.73 13.22
CA ARG A 107 2.11 -0.60 14.66
C ARG A 107 2.47 0.82 15.03
N ALA A 108 1.81 1.34 16.06
CA ALA A 108 2.22 2.60 16.63
C ALA A 108 3.65 2.46 17.13
N PHE A 109 4.49 3.41 16.80
CA PHE A 109 5.84 3.41 17.32
C PHE A 109 5.77 3.64 18.81
N ARG A 110 6.26 2.70 19.57
CA ARG A 110 6.26 2.83 21.03
C ARG A 110 7.68 2.90 21.52
N LYS A 111 7.99 3.98 22.18
CA LYS A 111 9.26 4.09 22.84
C LYS A 111 9.18 3.33 24.16
N VAL A 112 10.07 2.37 24.33
CA VAL A 112 10.14 1.58 25.53
C VAL A 112 11.34 2.04 26.33
N LYS A 113 11.09 2.25 27.59
CA LYS A 113 12.16 2.66 28.47
C LYS A 113 12.89 1.50 29.02
#